data_04fa8cdcbfdb8d60b5e5de2f562de9bc
#
_entry.id   04fa8cdcbfdb8d60b5e5de2f562de9bc
#
_cell.length_a   1.000
_cell.length_b   1.000
_cell.length_c   1.000
_cell.angle_alpha   90.00
_cell.angle_beta   90.00
_cell.angle_gamma   90.00
#
_symmetry.space_group_name_H-M   'P 1'
#
loop_
_entity.id
_entity.type
_entity.pdbx_description
1 polymer ?
#
loop_
_entity_poly.entity_id
_entity_poly.type
_entity_poly.pdbx_seq_one_letter_code
_entity_poly.pdbx_strand_id
1 'polypeptide(L)'
;MKQTIAIDIDDVIAGTNEAMRLWGNRISGVELKPEQYNVPSNDYWGYYERIWAEHGVEDRLDFDVFETELIQDQSQVPLLASASLVIEELQKRFHIILVTSRNPVLEAGTRVWLKEHLTGDIDLYFAKNGRMNIGRSKGELCKELGAFLLIDDNVDHCQSAIDNGVEAIIFGEYGWQNAVVEGAVKCRDWPAVLEYFNGRTK
;
A
#
# COMPACT_ATOMS: atom_id res chain seq x y z
N MET A 1 -22.21 -2.65 -16.46
CA MET A 1 -20.76 -2.40 -16.27
C MET A 1 -20.34 -3.01 -14.94
N LYS A 2 -19.13 -3.54 -14.81
CA LYS A 2 -18.61 -4.00 -13.52
C LYS A 2 -18.41 -2.80 -12.61
N GLN A 3 -18.64 -2.97 -11.31
CA GLN A 3 -18.29 -1.96 -10.30
C GLN A 3 -16.77 -1.86 -10.17
N THR A 4 -16.26 -0.67 -9.85
CA THR A 4 -14.82 -0.41 -9.76
C THR A 4 -14.32 -0.52 -8.32
N ILE A 5 -13.23 -1.26 -8.11
CA ILE A 5 -12.47 -1.35 -6.85
C ILE A 5 -11.13 -0.67 -7.08
N ALA A 6 -10.75 0.25 -6.18
CA ALA A 6 -9.42 0.83 -6.11
C ALA A 6 -8.55 0.05 -5.11
N ILE A 7 -7.31 -0.22 -5.48
CA ILE A 7 -6.35 -0.96 -4.65
C ILE A 7 -5.07 -0.14 -4.57
N ASP A 8 -4.52 0.03 -3.36
CA ASP A 8 -3.18 0.58 -3.17
C ASP A 8 -2.10 -0.43 -3.57
N ILE A 9 -0.87 0.05 -3.69
CA ILE A 9 0.29 -0.78 -4.07
C ILE A 9 1.12 -1.13 -2.84
N ASP A 10 1.63 -0.13 -2.11
CA ASP A 10 2.57 -0.33 -1.02
C ASP A 10 1.88 -0.98 0.18
N ASP A 11 2.47 -2.07 0.66
CA ASP A 11 1.98 -2.88 1.78
C ASP A 11 0.52 -3.38 1.65
N VAL A 12 0.01 -3.34 0.40
CA VAL A 12 -1.23 -3.98 -0.03
C VAL A 12 -0.97 -5.05 -1.10
N ILE A 13 -0.24 -4.72 -2.16
CA ILE A 13 0.18 -5.67 -3.22
C ILE A 13 1.68 -5.94 -3.09
N ALA A 14 2.46 -4.90 -2.94
CA ALA A 14 3.91 -4.89 -2.84
C ALA A 14 4.33 -4.79 -1.36
N GLY A 15 5.18 -5.69 -0.88
CA GLY A 15 5.70 -5.65 0.49
C GLY A 15 6.81 -4.62 0.65
N THR A 16 6.47 -3.35 0.58
CA THR A 16 7.42 -2.23 0.63
C THR A 16 8.08 -2.09 2.00
N ASN A 17 7.33 -2.33 3.09
CA ASN A 17 7.88 -2.37 4.45
C ASN A 17 8.97 -3.45 4.59
N GLU A 18 8.75 -4.64 4.03
CA GLU A 18 9.74 -5.71 4.04
C GLU A 18 10.96 -5.37 3.17
N ALA A 19 10.75 -4.78 1.99
CA ALA A 19 11.84 -4.29 1.15
C ALA A 19 12.68 -3.23 1.87
N MET A 20 12.04 -2.30 2.57
CA MET A 20 12.69 -1.28 3.39
C MET A 20 13.53 -1.90 4.51
N ARG A 21 12.99 -2.89 5.21
CA ARG A 21 13.70 -3.61 6.27
C ARG A 21 14.95 -4.31 5.74
N LEU A 22 14.82 -5.05 4.65
CA LEU A 22 15.93 -5.78 4.04
C LEU A 22 17.01 -4.83 3.50
N TRP A 23 16.58 -3.73 2.89
CA TRP A 23 17.47 -2.66 2.45
C TRP A 23 18.22 -2.05 3.65
N GLY A 24 17.49 -1.67 4.70
CA GLY A 24 18.08 -1.07 5.91
C GLY A 24 19.08 -2.00 6.58
N ASN A 25 18.80 -3.29 6.68
CA ASN A 25 19.71 -4.30 7.20
C ASN A 25 21.00 -4.39 6.37
N ARG A 26 20.86 -4.38 5.05
CA ARG A 26 22.00 -4.42 4.12
C ARG A 26 22.90 -3.19 4.26
N ILE A 27 22.31 -2.00 4.33
CA ILE A 27 23.06 -0.75 4.39
C ILE A 27 23.68 -0.51 5.78
N SER A 28 22.92 -0.75 6.84
CA SER A 28 23.40 -0.50 8.22
C SER A 28 24.34 -1.60 8.75
N GLY A 29 24.24 -2.81 8.20
CA GLY A 29 24.92 -3.99 8.74
C GLY A 29 24.31 -4.50 10.05
N VAL A 30 23.12 -4.02 10.44
CA VAL A 30 22.36 -4.44 11.63
C VAL A 30 21.17 -5.26 11.18
N GLU A 31 20.99 -6.46 11.72
CA GLU A 31 19.89 -7.35 11.36
C GLU A 31 18.65 -7.04 12.24
N LEU A 32 17.78 -6.17 11.76
CA LEU A 32 16.47 -5.93 12.37
C LEU A 32 15.45 -6.96 11.83
N LYS A 33 14.65 -7.51 12.75
CA LYS A 33 13.63 -8.53 12.44
C LYS A 33 12.31 -7.86 12.00
N PRO A 34 11.40 -8.60 11.33
CA PRO A 34 10.10 -8.06 10.91
C PRO A 34 9.31 -7.40 12.04
N GLU A 35 9.36 -7.98 13.26
CA GLU A 35 8.64 -7.45 14.42
C GLU A 35 9.14 -6.07 14.84
N GLN A 36 10.41 -5.76 14.56
CA GLN A 36 11.01 -4.44 14.85
C GLN A 36 10.63 -3.39 13.81
N TYR A 37 10.12 -3.82 12.65
CA TYR A 37 9.52 -2.97 11.61
C TYR A 37 7.99 -2.97 11.66
N ASN A 38 7.40 -3.49 12.73
CA ASN A 38 5.95 -3.53 12.94
C ASN A 38 5.56 -3.10 14.36
N VAL A 39 6.19 -2.03 14.85
CA VAL A 39 5.92 -1.48 16.18
C VAL A 39 4.71 -0.55 16.16
N PRO A 40 3.85 -0.57 17.20
CA PRO A 40 2.68 0.30 17.26
C PRO A 40 3.04 1.79 17.17
N SER A 41 2.39 2.52 16.27
CA SER A 41 2.55 3.97 16.08
C SER A 41 1.22 4.60 15.68
N ASN A 42 0.99 5.83 16.14
CA ASN A 42 -0.16 6.64 15.68
C ASN A 42 0.20 7.50 14.47
N ASP A 43 1.50 7.61 14.15
CA ASP A 43 1.99 8.44 13.06
C ASP A 43 2.57 7.55 11.96
N TYR A 44 2.03 7.68 10.76
CA TYR A 44 2.57 7.05 9.56
C TYR A 44 3.87 7.73 9.11
N TRP A 45 3.88 9.08 9.09
CA TRP A 45 5.05 9.85 8.65
C TRP A 45 6.19 9.77 9.64
N GLY A 46 7.40 9.55 9.14
CA GLY A 46 8.59 9.34 9.97
C GLY A 46 8.60 7.99 10.69
N TYR A 47 7.78 7.03 10.25
CA TYR A 47 7.69 5.72 10.87
C TYR A 47 9.01 4.97 10.86
N TYR A 48 9.68 4.91 9.72
CA TYR A 48 10.95 4.22 9.57
C TYR A 48 12.09 4.97 10.29
N GLU A 49 12.13 6.27 10.19
CA GLU A 49 13.13 7.10 10.87
C GLU A 49 13.10 6.90 12.39
N ARG A 50 11.92 6.74 12.98
CA ARG A 50 11.78 6.41 14.42
C ARG A 50 12.35 5.03 14.74
N ILE A 51 12.04 4.01 13.92
CA ILE A 51 12.60 2.66 14.09
C ILE A 51 14.13 2.73 14.00
N TRP A 52 14.66 3.43 13.02
CA TRP A 52 16.11 3.54 12.84
C TRP A 52 16.78 4.25 14.01
N ALA A 53 16.17 5.32 14.55
CA ALA A 53 16.66 6.03 15.72
C ALA A 53 16.62 5.14 16.97
N GLU A 54 15.55 4.38 17.19
CA GLU A 54 15.45 3.43 18.31
C GLU A 54 16.55 2.34 18.28
N HIS A 55 17.04 2.02 17.11
CA HIS A 55 18.09 1.01 16.90
C HIS A 55 19.49 1.59 16.63
N GLY A 56 19.65 2.92 16.68
CA GLY A 56 20.93 3.61 16.50
C GLY A 56 21.54 3.42 15.11
N VAL A 57 20.70 3.40 14.08
CA VAL A 57 21.11 3.25 12.68
C VAL A 57 20.66 4.41 11.79
N GLU A 58 20.03 5.45 12.36
CA GLU A 58 19.51 6.62 11.65
C GLU A 58 20.56 7.38 10.84
N ASP A 59 21.80 7.45 11.35
CA ASP A 59 22.92 8.11 10.65
C ASP A 59 23.38 7.36 9.37
N ARG A 60 22.90 6.13 9.17
CA ARG A 60 23.29 5.26 8.05
C ARG A 60 22.18 5.10 7.02
N LEU A 61 20.95 5.43 7.38
CA LEU A 61 19.76 5.16 6.60
C LEU A 61 19.02 6.46 6.28
N ASP A 62 18.61 6.59 5.03
CA ASP A 62 17.86 7.73 4.52
C ASP A 62 16.77 7.22 3.57
N PHE A 63 15.52 7.62 3.81
CA PHE A 63 14.40 7.21 2.97
C PHE A 63 14.56 7.66 1.51
N ASP A 64 15.17 8.82 1.28
CA ASP A 64 15.38 9.33 -0.09
C ASP A 64 16.40 8.47 -0.86
N VAL A 65 17.37 7.88 -0.15
CA VAL A 65 18.31 6.92 -0.76
C VAL A 65 17.58 5.63 -1.14
N PHE A 66 16.70 5.11 -0.27
CA PHE A 66 15.86 3.96 -0.61
C PHE A 66 14.95 4.25 -1.81
N GLU A 67 14.27 5.39 -1.83
CA GLU A 67 13.43 5.78 -2.97
C GLU A 67 14.26 5.89 -4.26
N THR A 68 15.49 6.40 -4.18
CA THR A 68 16.41 6.48 -5.33
C THR A 68 16.79 5.09 -5.86
N GLU A 69 17.02 4.10 -5.00
CA GLU A 69 17.24 2.72 -5.42
C GLU A 69 15.99 2.14 -6.09
N LEU A 70 14.79 2.41 -5.56
CA LEU A 70 13.52 1.97 -6.16
C LEU A 70 13.27 2.59 -7.54
N ILE A 71 13.77 3.80 -7.82
CA ILE A 71 13.71 4.40 -9.17
C ILE A 71 14.49 3.53 -10.18
N GLN A 72 15.60 2.96 -9.75
CA GLN A 72 16.48 2.17 -10.59
C GLN A 72 16.00 0.72 -10.72
N ASP A 73 15.60 0.10 -9.61
CA ASP A 73 15.22 -1.31 -9.57
C ASP A 73 14.19 -1.58 -8.45
N GLN A 74 13.03 -2.12 -8.82
CA GLN A 74 11.99 -2.57 -7.89
C GLN A 74 11.92 -4.10 -7.74
N SER A 75 12.84 -4.86 -8.35
CA SER A 75 12.82 -6.31 -8.33
C SER A 75 12.95 -6.93 -6.94
N GLN A 76 13.50 -6.17 -5.99
CA GLN A 76 13.66 -6.60 -4.59
C GLN A 76 12.41 -6.37 -3.74
N VAL A 77 11.38 -5.71 -4.28
CA VAL A 77 10.11 -5.53 -3.58
C VAL A 77 9.27 -6.81 -3.72
N PRO A 78 9.00 -7.55 -2.63
CA PRO A 78 8.27 -8.82 -2.75
C PRO A 78 6.78 -8.58 -3.03
N LEU A 79 6.19 -9.47 -3.82
CA LEU A 79 4.73 -9.57 -3.92
C LEU A 79 4.16 -10.12 -2.62
N LEU A 80 3.13 -9.50 -2.07
CA LEU A 80 2.44 -10.05 -0.89
C LEU A 80 1.72 -11.35 -1.22
N ALA A 81 1.73 -12.26 -0.25
CA ALA A 81 1.17 -13.59 -0.40
C ALA A 81 -0.29 -13.55 -0.88
N SER A 82 -0.61 -14.34 -1.89
CA SER A 82 -1.94 -14.47 -2.51
C SER A 82 -2.46 -13.22 -3.24
N ALA A 83 -1.73 -12.12 -3.30
CA ALA A 83 -2.20 -10.87 -3.93
C ALA A 83 -2.63 -11.11 -5.38
N SER A 84 -1.75 -11.66 -6.22
CA SER A 84 -2.06 -11.86 -7.65
C SER A 84 -3.24 -12.79 -7.87
N LEU A 85 -3.33 -13.88 -7.11
CA LEU A 85 -4.43 -14.86 -7.24
C LEU A 85 -5.78 -14.25 -6.87
N VAL A 86 -5.83 -13.47 -5.77
CA VAL A 86 -7.09 -12.86 -5.33
C VAL A 86 -7.48 -11.69 -6.24
N ILE A 87 -6.53 -10.89 -6.69
CA ILE A 87 -6.81 -9.80 -7.65
C ILE A 87 -7.36 -10.38 -8.95
N GLU A 88 -6.77 -11.46 -9.48
CA GLU A 88 -7.29 -12.15 -10.67
C GLU A 88 -8.72 -12.66 -10.46
N GLU A 89 -9.04 -13.21 -9.30
CA GLU A 89 -10.40 -13.64 -8.97
C GLU A 89 -11.38 -12.46 -8.90
N LEU A 90 -10.97 -11.35 -8.29
CA LEU A 90 -11.77 -10.12 -8.22
C LEU A 90 -11.99 -9.51 -9.61
N GLN A 91 -11.02 -9.56 -10.51
CA GLN A 91 -11.14 -9.07 -11.89
C GLN A 91 -12.24 -9.76 -12.69
N LYS A 92 -12.61 -11.01 -12.35
CA LYS A 92 -13.75 -11.70 -12.99
C LYS A 92 -15.08 -10.97 -12.72
N ARG A 93 -15.22 -10.32 -11.57
CA ARG A 93 -16.45 -9.69 -11.06
C ARG A 93 -16.41 -8.17 -11.10
N PHE A 94 -15.26 -7.57 -10.90
CA PHE A 94 -15.06 -6.15 -10.72
C PHE A 94 -14.10 -5.58 -11.76
N HIS A 95 -14.16 -4.27 -11.97
CA HIS A 95 -13.12 -3.50 -12.64
C HIS A 95 -12.11 -3.07 -11.57
N ILE A 96 -10.85 -3.49 -11.72
CA ILE A 96 -9.79 -3.17 -10.76
C ILE A 96 -8.99 -2.00 -11.32
N ILE A 97 -8.73 -1.01 -10.47
CA ILE A 97 -7.79 0.10 -10.72
C ILE A 97 -6.79 0.16 -9.57
N LEU A 98 -5.60 0.67 -9.83
CA LEU A 98 -4.59 0.92 -8.80
C LEU A 98 -4.54 2.42 -8.51
N VAL A 99 -4.54 2.76 -7.21
CA VAL A 99 -4.47 4.16 -6.75
C VAL A 99 -3.39 4.27 -5.68
N THR A 100 -2.25 4.83 -6.04
CA THR A 100 -1.07 4.91 -5.18
C THR A 100 -0.71 6.34 -4.81
N SER A 101 -0.07 6.52 -3.65
CA SER A 101 0.58 7.77 -3.21
C SER A 101 2.10 7.76 -3.45
N ARG A 102 2.61 6.83 -4.22
CA ARG A 102 4.02 6.81 -4.66
C ARG A 102 4.41 8.12 -5.33
N ASN A 103 5.67 8.47 -5.24
CA ASN A 103 6.24 9.52 -6.07
C ASN A 103 6.08 9.14 -7.56
N PRO A 104 5.49 9.99 -8.42
CA PRO A 104 5.32 9.67 -9.85
C PRO A 104 6.62 9.33 -10.59
N VAL A 105 7.77 9.74 -10.07
CA VAL A 105 9.08 9.36 -10.63
C VAL A 105 9.30 7.83 -10.64
N LEU A 106 8.60 7.10 -9.77
CA LEU A 106 8.64 5.63 -9.69
C LEU A 106 7.75 4.94 -10.75
N GLU A 107 6.94 5.68 -11.52
CA GLU A 107 5.91 5.10 -12.40
C GLU A 107 6.46 4.04 -13.35
N ALA A 108 7.56 4.33 -14.02
CA ALA A 108 8.13 3.40 -15.02
C ALA A 108 8.48 2.04 -14.40
N GLY A 109 9.23 2.05 -13.29
CA GLY A 109 9.58 0.84 -12.55
C GLY A 109 8.37 0.13 -11.95
N THR A 110 7.40 0.90 -11.43
CA THR A 110 6.15 0.35 -10.88
C THR A 110 5.36 -0.40 -11.96
N ARG A 111 5.23 0.16 -13.17
CA ARG A 111 4.54 -0.53 -14.28
C ARG A 111 5.25 -1.81 -14.73
N VAL A 112 6.59 -1.83 -14.72
CA VAL A 112 7.37 -3.05 -15.01
C VAL A 112 7.08 -4.09 -13.94
N TRP A 113 7.22 -3.73 -12.66
CA TRP A 113 6.97 -4.61 -11.53
C TRP A 113 5.54 -5.19 -11.54
N LEU A 114 4.53 -4.34 -11.80
CA LEU A 114 3.14 -4.78 -11.88
C LEU A 114 2.92 -5.81 -12.99
N LYS A 115 3.52 -5.63 -14.18
CA LYS A 115 3.42 -6.58 -15.30
C LYS A 115 4.08 -7.93 -15.02
N GLU A 116 5.09 -7.96 -14.16
CA GLU A 116 5.75 -9.20 -13.75
C GLU A 116 4.93 -9.99 -12.73
N HIS A 117 4.09 -9.30 -11.94
CA HIS A 117 3.41 -9.89 -10.79
C HIS A 117 1.89 -10.03 -10.94
N LEU A 118 1.26 -9.21 -11.77
CA LEU A 118 -0.19 -9.22 -11.95
C LEU A 118 -0.58 -9.56 -13.38
N THR A 119 -1.74 -10.20 -13.52
CA THR A 119 -2.32 -10.55 -14.81
C THR A 119 -3.18 -9.41 -15.35
N GLY A 120 -3.04 -9.12 -16.64
CA GLY A 120 -3.81 -8.10 -17.35
C GLY A 120 -3.18 -6.71 -17.28
N ASP A 121 -3.79 -5.77 -18.01
CA ASP A 121 -3.40 -4.36 -17.99
C ASP A 121 -4.35 -3.63 -17.02
N ILE A 122 -3.79 -3.16 -15.90
CA ILE A 122 -4.56 -2.51 -14.85
C ILE A 122 -4.20 -1.02 -14.84
N ASP A 123 -5.23 -0.18 -14.88
CA ASP A 123 -5.05 1.29 -14.84
C ASP A 123 -4.41 1.72 -13.53
N LEU A 124 -3.36 2.53 -13.63
CA LEU A 124 -2.60 3.07 -12.51
C LEU A 124 -2.77 4.58 -12.41
N TYR A 125 -3.23 5.04 -11.25
CA TYR A 125 -3.46 6.44 -10.92
C TYR A 125 -2.63 6.87 -9.71
N PHE A 126 -2.11 8.10 -9.77
CA PHE A 126 -1.32 8.69 -8.69
C PHE A 126 -2.17 9.70 -7.92
N ALA A 127 -2.36 9.43 -6.64
CA ALA A 127 -2.97 10.34 -5.69
C ALA A 127 -1.92 11.32 -5.13
N LYS A 128 -2.38 12.23 -4.29
CA LYS A 128 -1.51 13.16 -3.56
C LYS A 128 -0.41 12.40 -2.82
N ASN A 129 0.83 12.74 -3.10
CA ASN A 129 1.98 12.31 -2.34
C ASN A 129 2.15 13.22 -1.13
N GLY A 130 2.30 12.65 0.06
CA GLY A 130 2.40 13.42 1.30
C GLY A 130 3.55 14.42 1.34
N ARG A 131 4.66 14.14 0.64
CA ARG A 131 5.81 15.06 0.54
C ARG A 131 5.54 16.24 -0.38
N MET A 132 4.86 16.02 -1.49
CA MET A 132 4.61 17.09 -2.49
C MET A 132 3.37 17.91 -2.18
N ASN A 133 2.48 17.44 -1.33
CA ASN A 133 1.22 18.07 -0.91
C ASN A 133 0.38 18.64 -2.09
N ILE A 134 0.56 18.09 -3.28
CA ILE A 134 -0.09 18.51 -4.53
C ILE A 134 -0.91 17.33 -5.05
N GLY A 135 -2.12 17.61 -5.53
CA GLY A 135 -3.01 16.59 -6.06
C GLY A 135 -4.22 16.30 -5.16
N ARG A 136 -5.01 15.31 -5.55
CA ARG A 136 -6.19 14.86 -4.82
C ARG A 136 -5.82 13.81 -3.80
N SER A 137 -6.53 13.78 -2.69
CA SER A 137 -6.46 12.65 -1.75
C SER A 137 -6.89 11.34 -2.44
N LYS A 138 -6.54 10.19 -1.89
CA LYS A 138 -6.99 8.91 -2.45
C LYS A 138 -8.52 8.80 -2.47
N GLY A 139 -9.21 9.30 -1.43
CA GLY A 139 -10.67 9.29 -1.38
C GLY A 139 -11.31 10.13 -2.48
N GLU A 140 -10.82 11.36 -2.72
CA GLU A 140 -11.30 12.23 -3.81
C GLU A 140 -11.07 11.59 -5.17
N LEU A 141 -9.89 11.00 -5.39
CA LEU A 141 -9.54 10.33 -6.64
C LEU A 141 -10.39 9.07 -6.87
N CYS A 142 -10.58 8.25 -5.84
CA CYS A 142 -11.46 7.07 -5.92
C CYS A 142 -12.89 7.44 -6.29
N LYS A 143 -13.45 8.49 -5.66
CA LYS A 143 -14.77 9.02 -5.99
C LYS A 143 -14.88 9.47 -7.44
N GLU A 144 -13.89 10.22 -7.93
CA GLU A 144 -13.85 10.69 -9.32
C GLU A 144 -13.78 9.55 -10.33
N LEU A 145 -12.99 8.52 -10.04
CA LEU A 145 -12.85 7.33 -10.87
C LEU A 145 -14.03 6.36 -10.74
N GLY A 146 -15.03 6.68 -9.91
CA GLY A 146 -16.22 5.86 -9.71
C GLY A 146 -15.94 4.56 -8.97
N ALA A 147 -14.87 4.48 -8.18
CA ALA A 147 -14.61 3.36 -7.31
C ALA A 147 -15.63 3.37 -6.15
N PHE A 148 -16.24 2.22 -5.89
CA PHE A 148 -17.15 2.09 -4.74
C PHE A 148 -16.42 1.69 -3.46
N LEU A 149 -15.20 1.14 -3.58
CA LEU A 149 -14.41 0.65 -2.47
C LEU A 149 -12.91 0.87 -2.74
N LEU A 150 -12.18 1.28 -1.70
CA LEU A 150 -10.71 1.35 -1.63
C LEU A 150 -10.17 0.26 -0.71
N ILE A 151 -9.11 -0.44 -1.13
CA ILE A 151 -8.30 -1.33 -0.30
C ILE A 151 -6.95 -0.66 -0.07
N ASP A 152 -6.60 -0.34 1.18
CA ASP A 152 -5.42 0.45 1.54
C ASP A 152 -4.93 0.04 2.94
N ASP A 153 -3.63 0.08 3.18
CA ASP A 153 -3.02 -0.20 4.49
C ASP A 153 -3.03 1.03 5.42
N ASN A 154 -3.16 2.22 4.84
CA ASN A 154 -3.08 3.48 5.56
C ASN A 154 -4.46 3.94 6.04
N VAL A 155 -4.60 4.13 7.36
CA VAL A 155 -5.85 4.55 8.01
C VAL A 155 -6.33 5.93 7.55
N ASP A 156 -5.42 6.87 7.26
CA ASP A 156 -5.78 8.21 6.79
C ASP A 156 -6.36 8.17 5.36
N HIS A 157 -5.84 7.28 4.50
CA HIS A 157 -6.37 7.06 3.16
C HIS A 157 -7.75 6.40 3.23
N CYS A 158 -7.94 5.41 4.12
CA CYS A 158 -9.22 4.78 4.35
C CYS A 158 -10.24 5.78 4.90
N GLN A 159 -9.85 6.65 5.86
CA GLN A 159 -10.71 7.73 6.36
C GLN A 159 -11.10 8.68 5.23
N SER A 160 -10.12 9.10 4.41
CA SER A 160 -10.40 9.96 3.25
C SER A 160 -11.38 9.31 2.26
N ALA A 161 -11.31 7.98 2.06
CA ALA A 161 -12.27 7.26 1.22
C ALA A 161 -13.69 7.33 1.81
N ILE A 162 -13.85 7.02 3.10
CA ILE A 162 -15.14 7.08 3.81
C ILE A 162 -15.72 8.50 3.76
N ASP A 163 -14.93 9.53 4.02
CA ASP A 163 -15.35 10.94 3.98
C ASP A 163 -15.85 11.38 2.59
N ASN A 164 -15.39 10.70 1.54
CA ASN A 164 -15.81 10.92 0.16
C ASN A 164 -16.94 10.00 -0.31
N GLY A 165 -17.48 9.15 0.58
CA GLY A 165 -18.58 8.23 0.28
C GLY A 165 -18.12 6.97 -0.46
N VAL A 166 -16.84 6.62 -0.37
CA VAL A 166 -16.22 5.38 -0.88
C VAL A 166 -16.01 4.44 0.30
N GLU A 167 -16.46 3.19 0.19
CA GLU A 167 -16.20 2.17 1.22
C GLU A 167 -14.68 1.92 1.34
N ALA A 168 -14.22 1.44 2.51
CA ALA A 168 -12.80 1.18 2.71
C ALA A 168 -12.56 -0.17 3.39
N ILE A 169 -11.52 -0.86 2.93
CA ILE A 169 -10.89 -1.99 3.60
C ILE A 169 -9.51 -1.53 4.09
N ILE A 170 -9.30 -1.57 5.41
CA ILE A 170 -7.96 -1.44 6.00
C ILE A 170 -7.29 -2.79 5.86
N PHE A 171 -6.26 -2.84 5.02
CA PHE A 171 -5.54 -4.06 4.68
C PHE A 171 -4.33 -4.28 5.59
N GLY A 172 -4.11 -5.52 6.00
CA GLY A 172 -2.94 -5.92 6.76
C GLY A 172 -3.05 -5.72 8.27
N GLU A 173 -1.94 -5.98 8.95
CA GLU A 173 -1.77 -5.80 10.39
C GLU A 173 -0.44 -5.09 10.63
N TYR A 174 -0.41 -3.79 10.35
CA TYR A 174 0.80 -2.96 10.42
C TYR A 174 0.81 -2.07 11.66
N GLY A 175 2.00 -1.76 12.16
CA GLY A 175 2.19 -0.97 13.37
C GLY A 175 1.61 0.44 13.30
N TRP A 176 1.48 1.01 12.11
CA TRP A 176 0.90 2.34 11.89
C TRP A 176 -0.65 2.36 11.84
N GLN A 177 -1.31 1.22 12.04
CA GLN A 177 -2.76 1.09 11.95
C GLN A 177 -3.49 1.19 13.31
N ASN A 178 -3.01 2.04 14.22
CA ASN A 178 -3.61 2.15 15.56
C ASN A 178 -4.91 2.97 15.62
N ALA A 179 -5.19 3.80 14.60
CA ALA A 179 -6.43 4.58 14.57
C ALA A 179 -7.61 3.71 14.12
N VAL A 180 -8.78 3.99 14.70
CA VAL A 180 -10.05 3.38 14.27
C VAL A 180 -10.68 4.25 13.19
N VAL A 181 -11.01 3.64 12.06
CA VAL A 181 -11.77 4.29 10.98
C VAL A 181 -13.19 3.72 11.01
N GLU A 182 -14.15 4.55 11.45
CA GLU A 182 -15.54 4.14 11.55
C GLU A 182 -16.11 3.87 10.14
N GLY A 183 -16.73 2.70 9.96
CA GLY A 183 -17.29 2.28 8.68
C GLY A 183 -16.30 1.53 7.77
N ALA A 184 -15.01 1.51 8.08
CA ALA A 184 -14.07 0.65 7.36
C ALA A 184 -14.07 -0.79 7.89
N VAL A 185 -13.80 -1.74 7.01
CA VAL A 185 -13.64 -3.16 7.35
C VAL A 185 -12.16 -3.49 7.42
N LYS A 186 -11.72 -4.23 8.43
CA LYS A 186 -10.32 -4.70 8.51
C LYS A 186 -10.19 -6.10 7.91
N CYS A 187 -9.28 -6.25 6.94
CA CYS A 187 -8.88 -7.53 6.35
C CYS A 187 -7.38 -7.71 6.54
N ARG A 188 -6.97 -8.71 7.31
CA ARG A 188 -5.56 -8.95 7.66
C ARG A 188 -4.68 -9.38 6.48
N ASP A 189 -5.28 -9.95 5.43
CA ASP A 189 -4.58 -10.53 4.29
C ASP A 189 -5.51 -10.65 3.06
N TRP A 190 -4.97 -11.03 1.92
CA TRP A 190 -5.72 -11.22 0.69
C TRP A 190 -6.79 -12.33 0.76
N PRO A 191 -6.57 -13.48 1.41
CA PRO A 191 -7.65 -14.44 1.69
C PRO A 191 -8.84 -13.84 2.42
N ALA A 192 -8.62 -13.00 3.43
CA ALA A 192 -9.69 -12.29 4.15
C ALA A 192 -10.44 -11.29 3.26
N VAL A 193 -9.73 -10.61 2.34
CA VAL A 193 -10.36 -9.75 1.31
C VAL A 193 -11.29 -10.58 0.41
N LEU A 194 -10.84 -11.73 -0.06
CA LEU A 194 -11.66 -12.60 -0.90
C LEU A 194 -12.91 -13.11 -0.15
N GLU A 195 -12.75 -13.49 1.10
CA GLU A 195 -13.86 -13.91 1.96
C GLU A 195 -14.90 -12.79 2.14
N TYR A 196 -14.47 -11.56 2.39
CA TYR A 196 -15.32 -10.38 2.48
C TYR A 196 -16.19 -10.22 1.21
N PHE A 197 -15.60 -10.29 0.03
CA PHE A 197 -16.35 -10.17 -1.22
C PHE A 197 -17.28 -11.36 -1.49
N ASN A 198 -16.92 -12.56 -1.07
CA ASN A 198 -17.78 -13.74 -1.18
C ASN A 198 -18.98 -13.67 -0.24
N GLY A 199 -18.84 -13.07 0.93
CA GLY A 199 -19.93 -12.84 1.89
C GLY A 199 -20.97 -11.82 1.42
N ARG A 200 -20.60 -10.89 0.52
CA ARG A 200 -21.49 -9.85 -0.03
C ARG A 200 -22.38 -10.35 -1.20
N THR A 201 -22.14 -11.53 -1.70
CA THR A 201 -22.83 -12.09 -2.89
C THR A 201 -24.09 -12.90 -2.55
N LYS A 202 -24.58 -12.80 -1.31
CA LYS A 202 -25.81 -13.49 -0.87
C LYS A 202 -27.01 -12.56 -0.78
#